data_ec3d359d453d6f7cb79edfef6c3ec1e8
#
_entry.id   ec3d359d453d6f7cb79edfef6c3ec1e8
#
_cell.length_a   1.000
_cell.length_b   1.000
_cell.length_c   1.000
_cell.angle_alpha   90.00
_cell.angle_beta   90.00
_cell.angle_gamma   90.00
#
_symmetry.space_group_name_H-M   'P 1'
#
loop_
_entity.id
_entity.type
_entity.pdbx_description
1 polymer ?
#
loop_
_entity_poly.entity_id
_entity_poly.type
_entity_poly.pdbx_seq_one_letter_code
_entity_poly.pdbx_strand_id
1 'polypeptide(L)'
;VPVRGMSEQLVDVLEQDKQCTNRQGTSKTGNLLIIGRKGSGKTVLAVDVVKAIQKQRKLKQGKVAIITGDSLNKKKIKEIVSKLYGGALIIEKAGRMNEKTVQRLNKAMERDTGELLIVLEEQRKPLDRLLSSNKEFRRKFTSRLEVPIFINDELVTFGQTYAKENGFKIDEVGILALYSRIDMLQREDHVVTVAEVKEIMDEAIEHVQKTNVKKIVKRVLGKGRDDADRVILSEKDFNI
;
A
#
# COMPACT_ATOMS: atom_id res chain seq x y z
N VAL A 1 9.03 -8.51 6.59
CA VAL A 1 8.11 -9.34 7.42
C VAL A 1 6.91 -9.62 6.53
N PRO A 2 6.54 -10.90 6.28
CA PRO A 2 5.35 -11.18 5.50
C PRO A 2 4.14 -10.69 6.29
N VAL A 3 3.53 -9.65 5.78
CA VAL A 3 2.21 -9.21 6.19
C VAL A 3 1.27 -10.39 5.93
N ARG A 4 0.58 -10.88 6.96
CA ARG A 4 -0.23 -12.09 6.91
C ARG A 4 -1.17 -12.07 5.71
N GLY A 5 -0.98 -12.99 4.76
CA GLY A 5 -1.78 -13.10 3.53
C GLY A 5 -1.46 -12.11 2.41
N MET A 6 -0.64 -11.07 2.62
CA MET A 6 -0.33 -10.08 1.58
C MET A 6 0.66 -10.63 0.54
N SER A 7 1.69 -11.34 0.98
CA SER A 7 2.67 -11.95 0.07
C SER A 7 2.02 -12.95 -0.87
N GLU A 8 1.10 -13.78 -0.36
CA GLU A 8 0.33 -14.74 -1.14
C GLU A 8 -0.54 -14.04 -2.17
N GLN A 9 -1.30 -13.01 -1.76
CA GLN A 9 -2.12 -12.22 -2.67
C GLN A 9 -1.30 -11.55 -3.79
N LEU A 10 -0.10 -11.04 -3.47
CA LEU A 10 0.78 -10.42 -4.46
C LEU A 10 1.30 -11.44 -5.48
N VAL A 11 1.68 -12.63 -5.01
CA VAL A 11 2.08 -13.74 -5.89
C VAL A 11 0.92 -14.12 -6.80
N ASP A 12 -0.29 -14.28 -6.27
CA ASP A 12 -1.49 -14.62 -7.03
C ASP A 12 -1.79 -13.57 -8.11
N VAL A 13 -1.70 -12.28 -7.77
CA VAL A 13 -1.91 -11.19 -8.74
C VAL A 13 -0.89 -11.26 -9.88
N LEU A 14 0.38 -11.47 -9.56
CA LEU A 14 1.44 -11.55 -10.57
C LEU A 14 1.29 -12.81 -11.45
N GLU A 15 0.91 -13.95 -10.85
CA GLU A 15 0.63 -15.17 -11.63
C GLU A 15 -0.60 -15.02 -12.53
N GLN A 16 -1.70 -14.45 -12.02
CA GLN A 16 -2.89 -14.15 -12.83
C GLN A 16 -2.56 -13.18 -13.98
N ASP A 17 -1.71 -12.20 -13.73
CA ASP A 17 -1.25 -11.27 -14.75
C ASP A 17 -0.44 -11.96 -15.86
N LYS A 18 0.44 -12.90 -15.51
CA LYS A 18 1.18 -13.72 -16.49
C LYS A 18 0.26 -14.57 -17.36
N GLN A 19 -0.77 -15.15 -16.76
CA GLN A 19 -1.74 -16.00 -17.47
C GLN A 19 -2.68 -15.19 -18.34
N CYS A 20 -2.81 -13.88 -18.10
CA CYS A 20 -3.67 -12.98 -18.84
C CYS A 20 -3.01 -12.56 -20.16
N THR A 21 -3.07 -13.41 -21.20
CA THR A 21 -2.43 -13.17 -22.51
C THR A 21 -3.36 -12.50 -23.53
N ASN A 22 -4.63 -12.34 -23.24
CA ASN A 22 -5.67 -11.95 -24.21
C ASN A 22 -5.97 -10.45 -24.24
N ARG A 23 -4.97 -9.59 -23.95
CA ARG A 23 -5.12 -8.13 -23.89
C ARG A 23 -5.19 -7.51 -25.29
N GLN A 24 -4.39 -7.99 -26.22
CA GLN A 24 -4.35 -7.55 -27.62
C GLN A 24 -4.24 -6.01 -27.78
N GLY A 25 -3.37 -5.38 -26.98
CA GLY A 25 -3.19 -3.93 -27.00
C GLY A 25 -4.29 -3.14 -26.28
N THR A 26 -5.31 -3.80 -25.72
CA THR A 26 -6.45 -3.17 -25.05
C THR A 26 -6.36 -3.29 -23.53
N SER A 27 -7.27 -2.64 -22.81
CA SER A 27 -7.48 -2.79 -21.36
C SER A 27 -8.73 -3.61 -21.02
N LYS A 28 -9.19 -4.46 -21.94
CA LYS A 28 -10.41 -5.27 -21.75
C LYS A 28 -10.29 -6.38 -20.72
N THR A 29 -9.07 -6.69 -20.29
CA THR A 29 -8.76 -7.69 -19.27
C THR A 29 -7.43 -7.37 -18.57
N GLY A 30 -7.13 -8.03 -17.47
CA GLY A 30 -5.87 -7.87 -16.74
C GLY A 30 -5.80 -6.62 -15.86
N ASN A 31 -6.93 -6.04 -15.48
CA ASN A 31 -6.98 -4.90 -14.58
C ASN A 31 -7.16 -5.35 -13.13
N LEU A 32 -6.91 -4.46 -12.17
CA LEU A 32 -6.74 -4.77 -10.75
C LEU A 32 -7.75 -4.02 -9.89
N LEU A 33 -8.30 -4.70 -8.90
CA LEU A 33 -9.05 -4.14 -7.79
C LEU A 33 -8.19 -4.13 -6.53
N ILE A 34 -8.13 -2.99 -5.83
CA ILE A 34 -7.51 -2.88 -4.51
C ILE A 34 -8.56 -2.42 -3.51
N ILE A 35 -8.80 -3.27 -2.53
CA ILE A 35 -9.85 -3.08 -1.54
C ILE A 35 -9.23 -2.90 -0.16
N GLY A 36 -9.71 -1.92 0.58
CA GLY A 36 -9.27 -1.69 1.95
C GLY A 36 -10.00 -0.53 2.59
N ARG A 37 -9.88 -0.39 3.89
CA ARG A 37 -10.46 0.74 4.64
C ARG A 37 -9.82 2.06 4.23
N LYS A 38 -10.49 3.16 4.53
CA LYS A 38 -9.91 4.50 4.42
C LYS A 38 -8.64 4.57 5.27
N GLY A 39 -7.58 5.18 4.74
CA GLY A 39 -6.30 5.31 5.45
C GLY A 39 -5.45 4.04 5.55
N SER A 40 -5.83 2.92 4.91
CA SER A 40 -5.11 1.64 5.01
C SER A 40 -3.87 1.51 4.09
N GLY A 41 -3.44 2.58 3.45
CA GLY A 41 -2.25 2.54 2.56
C GLY A 41 -2.50 1.95 1.17
N LYS A 42 -3.75 1.84 0.73
CA LYS A 42 -4.12 1.27 -0.59
C LYS A 42 -3.35 1.89 -1.76
N THR A 43 -3.21 3.22 -1.76
CA THR A 43 -2.56 3.94 -2.86
C THR A 43 -1.07 3.62 -2.96
N VAL A 44 -0.38 3.52 -1.84
CA VAL A 44 1.03 3.11 -1.81
C VAL A 44 1.17 1.69 -2.37
N LEU A 45 0.34 0.77 -1.90
CA LEU A 45 0.30 -0.60 -2.41
C LEU A 45 -0.02 -0.64 -3.91
N ALA A 46 -0.99 0.16 -4.37
CA ALA A 46 -1.36 0.25 -5.78
C ALA A 46 -0.17 0.63 -6.67
N VAL A 47 0.58 1.65 -6.27
CA VAL A 47 1.78 2.10 -7.01
C VAL A 47 2.84 1.01 -7.07
N ASP A 48 3.10 0.32 -5.97
CA ASP A 48 4.14 -0.73 -5.93
C ASP A 48 3.73 -1.96 -6.76
N VAL A 49 2.47 -2.37 -6.69
CA VAL A 49 1.95 -3.47 -7.52
C VAL A 49 1.96 -3.11 -9.00
N VAL A 50 1.57 -1.89 -9.35
CA VAL A 50 1.65 -1.40 -10.75
C VAL A 50 3.08 -1.49 -11.27
N LYS A 51 4.07 -1.03 -10.51
CA LYS A 51 5.49 -1.14 -10.89
C LYS A 51 5.93 -2.60 -11.09
N ALA A 52 5.51 -3.50 -10.19
CA ALA A 52 5.80 -4.92 -10.29
C ALA A 52 5.20 -5.55 -11.55
N ILE A 53 3.93 -5.25 -11.87
CA ILE A 53 3.26 -5.71 -13.08
C ILE A 53 3.94 -5.15 -14.34
N GLN A 54 4.25 -3.86 -14.36
CA GLN A 54 4.95 -3.23 -15.50
C GLN A 54 6.30 -3.88 -15.74
N LYS A 55 7.07 -4.15 -14.70
CA LYS A 55 8.36 -4.87 -14.79
C LYS A 55 8.16 -6.29 -15.34
N GLN A 56 7.16 -7.02 -14.85
CA GLN A 56 6.86 -8.38 -15.31
C GLN A 56 6.44 -8.43 -16.79
N ARG A 57 5.63 -7.46 -17.22
CA ARG A 57 5.20 -7.33 -18.61
C ARG A 57 6.32 -6.82 -19.53
N LYS A 58 7.51 -6.52 -19.01
CA LYS A 58 8.65 -5.92 -19.74
C LYS A 58 8.28 -4.60 -20.43
N LEU A 59 7.29 -3.91 -19.93
CA LEU A 59 6.93 -2.60 -20.43
C LEU A 59 8.03 -1.60 -20.01
N LYS A 60 8.43 -0.73 -20.94
CA LYS A 60 9.19 0.47 -20.54
C LYS A 60 8.36 1.17 -19.48
N GLN A 61 9.00 1.67 -18.41
CA GLN A 61 8.28 2.32 -17.30
C GLN A 61 7.27 3.32 -17.85
N GLY A 62 6.02 2.89 -17.94
CA GLY A 62 4.92 3.68 -18.45
C GLY A 62 4.53 4.75 -17.43
N LYS A 63 3.90 5.81 -17.92
CA LYS A 63 3.33 6.85 -17.05
C LYS A 63 2.32 6.25 -16.10
N VAL A 64 2.36 6.64 -14.83
CA VAL A 64 1.36 6.29 -13.82
C VAL A 64 0.65 7.57 -13.42
N ALA A 65 -0.67 7.59 -13.50
CA ALA A 65 -1.49 8.67 -12.97
C ALA A 65 -2.41 8.15 -11.86
N ILE A 66 -2.62 8.98 -10.86
CA ILE A 66 -3.53 8.74 -9.75
C ILE A 66 -4.60 9.83 -9.81
N ILE A 67 -5.87 9.44 -9.79
CA ILE A 67 -7.01 10.36 -9.84
C ILE A 67 -8.16 9.81 -9.01
N THR A 68 -8.92 10.68 -8.34
CA THR A 68 -10.13 10.26 -7.63
C THR A 68 -11.32 10.09 -8.58
N GLY A 69 -12.27 9.20 -8.23
CA GLY A 69 -13.45 8.94 -9.06
C GLY A 69 -14.28 10.20 -9.35
N ASP A 70 -14.45 11.06 -8.36
CA ASP A 70 -15.17 12.34 -8.53
C ASP A 70 -14.41 13.36 -9.39
N SER A 71 -13.09 13.40 -9.30
CA SER A 71 -12.26 14.21 -10.19
C SER A 71 -12.31 13.69 -11.63
N LEU A 72 -12.33 12.38 -11.81
CA LEU A 72 -12.43 11.75 -13.12
C LEU A 72 -13.76 12.06 -13.83
N ASN A 73 -14.86 12.25 -13.07
CA ASN A 73 -16.15 12.67 -13.60
C ASN A 73 -16.11 13.98 -14.38
N LYS A 74 -15.14 14.87 -14.06
CA LYS A 74 -14.98 16.19 -14.65
C LYS A 74 -13.98 16.21 -15.81
N LYS A 75 -13.38 15.06 -16.14
CA LYS A 75 -12.31 14.95 -17.14
C LYS A 75 -12.78 14.28 -18.42
N LYS A 76 -12.03 14.50 -19.48
CA LYS A 76 -12.22 13.81 -20.76
C LYS A 76 -11.46 12.48 -20.75
N ILE A 77 -12.17 11.38 -20.53
CA ILE A 77 -11.58 10.03 -20.39
C ILE A 77 -10.66 9.69 -21.57
N LYS A 78 -11.07 9.98 -22.81
CA LYS A 78 -10.25 9.68 -24.00
C LYS A 78 -8.89 10.35 -23.95
N GLU A 79 -8.81 11.60 -23.51
CA GLU A 79 -7.55 12.35 -23.42
C GLU A 79 -6.63 11.75 -22.35
N ILE A 80 -7.21 11.35 -21.20
CA ILE A 80 -6.43 10.69 -20.12
C ILE A 80 -5.87 9.37 -20.61
N VAL A 81 -6.70 8.51 -21.19
CA VAL A 81 -6.28 7.19 -21.69
C VAL A 81 -5.19 7.33 -22.75
N SER A 82 -5.35 8.27 -23.69
CA SER A 82 -4.33 8.52 -24.73
C SER A 82 -3.00 9.02 -24.13
N LYS A 83 -3.03 9.91 -23.15
CA LYS A 83 -1.83 10.43 -22.47
C LYS A 83 -1.09 9.36 -21.67
N LEU A 84 -1.80 8.35 -21.19
CA LEU A 84 -1.29 7.26 -20.38
C LEU A 84 -1.07 5.97 -21.19
N TYR A 85 -1.10 6.04 -22.50
CA TYR A 85 -0.93 4.88 -23.39
C TYR A 85 0.24 4.00 -22.93
N GLY A 86 -0.02 2.71 -22.72
CA GLY A 86 0.97 1.75 -22.23
C GLY A 86 1.41 1.91 -20.78
N GLY A 87 0.79 2.81 -20.03
CA GLY A 87 1.09 3.09 -18.62
C GLY A 87 0.08 2.48 -17.65
N ALA A 88 -0.27 3.23 -16.60
CA ALA A 88 -1.28 2.84 -15.63
C ALA A 88 -2.11 4.03 -15.14
N LEU A 89 -3.38 3.76 -14.83
CA LEU A 89 -4.31 4.70 -14.23
C LEU A 89 -4.87 4.10 -12.93
N ILE A 90 -4.53 4.71 -11.80
CA ILE A 90 -5.05 4.35 -10.48
C ILE A 90 -6.21 5.31 -10.17
N ILE A 91 -7.40 4.74 -9.94
CA ILE A 91 -8.61 5.49 -9.62
C ILE A 91 -8.94 5.27 -8.14
N GLU A 92 -8.62 6.27 -7.32
CA GLU A 92 -8.98 6.31 -5.90
C GLU A 92 -10.47 6.60 -5.73
N LYS A 93 -11.07 6.07 -4.67
CA LYS A 93 -12.50 6.27 -4.38
C LYS A 93 -13.35 5.99 -5.64
N ALA A 94 -13.06 4.86 -6.28
CA ALA A 94 -13.66 4.47 -7.55
C ALA A 94 -15.19 4.46 -7.52
N GLY A 95 -15.80 4.14 -6.35
CA GLY A 95 -17.24 4.19 -6.14
C GLY A 95 -17.88 5.58 -6.32
N ARG A 96 -17.07 6.65 -6.42
CA ARG A 96 -17.54 8.01 -6.71
C ARG A 96 -17.60 8.33 -8.19
N MET A 97 -17.20 7.43 -9.06
CA MET A 97 -17.46 7.58 -10.50
C MET A 97 -18.97 7.53 -10.75
N ASN A 98 -19.48 8.49 -11.51
CA ASN A 98 -20.85 8.42 -11.97
C ASN A 98 -21.00 7.46 -13.15
N GLU A 99 -22.22 7.03 -13.45
CA GLU A 99 -22.52 6.07 -14.50
C GLU A 99 -21.95 6.46 -15.86
N LYS A 100 -22.04 7.73 -16.23
CA LYS A 100 -21.51 8.27 -17.49
C LYS A 100 -19.97 8.11 -17.59
N THR A 101 -19.27 8.32 -16.47
CA THR A 101 -17.81 8.14 -16.39
C THR A 101 -17.44 6.67 -16.54
N VAL A 102 -18.14 5.78 -15.83
CA VAL A 102 -17.94 4.34 -15.94
C VAL A 102 -18.14 3.84 -17.36
N GLN A 103 -19.24 4.22 -18.01
CA GLN A 103 -19.52 3.86 -19.40
C GLN A 103 -18.45 4.36 -20.38
N ARG A 104 -17.99 5.62 -20.21
CA ARG A 104 -16.92 6.19 -21.04
C ARG A 104 -15.59 5.47 -20.84
N LEU A 105 -15.25 5.15 -19.61
CA LEU A 105 -14.04 4.40 -19.27
C LEU A 105 -14.14 2.99 -19.84
N ASN A 106 -15.26 2.29 -19.60
CA ASN A 106 -15.52 0.95 -20.13
C ASN A 106 -15.33 0.89 -21.66
N LYS A 107 -15.88 1.86 -22.39
CA LYS A 107 -15.74 1.97 -23.85
C LYS A 107 -14.30 2.30 -24.28
N ALA A 108 -13.58 3.12 -23.52
CA ALA A 108 -12.18 3.44 -23.81
C ALA A 108 -11.27 2.21 -23.63
N MET A 109 -11.57 1.36 -22.65
CA MET A 109 -10.81 0.14 -22.37
C MET A 109 -10.91 -0.93 -23.48
N GLU A 110 -11.93 -0.88 -24.31
CA GLU A 110 -12.09 -1.78 -25.47
C GLU A 110 -11.20 -1.42 -26.68
N ARG A 111 -10.62 -0.23 -26.68
CA ARG A 111 -9.80 0.27 -27.77
C ARG A 111 -8.33 -0.02 -27.53
N ASP A 112 -7.50 0.30 -28.50
CA ASP A 112 -6.06 0.30 -28.30
C ASP A 112 -5.66 1.33 -27.25
N THR A 113 -5.14 0.84 -26.13
CA THR A 113 -4.65 1.58 -24.98
C THR A 113 -3.17 1.30 -24.70
N GLY A 114 -2.53 0.49 -25.55
CA GLY A 114 -1.19 -0.03 -25.28
C GLY A 114 -1.13 -0.91 -24.04
N GLU A 115 -2.24 -1.62 -23.74
CA GLU A 115 -2.39 -2.43 -22.54
C GLU A 115 -2.31 -1.59 -21.22
N LEU A 116 -2.82 -0.36 -21.25
CA LEU A 116 -2.96 0.50 -20.08
C LEU A 116 -3.60 -0.28 -18.93
N LEU A 117 -2.90 -0.36 -17.80
CA LEU A 117 -3.39 -1.01 -16.59
C LEU A 117 -4.33 -0.06 -15.84
N ILE A 118 -5.57 -0.48 -15.63
CA ILE A 118 -6.54 0.24 -14.81
C ILE A 118 -6.58 -0.41 -13.43
N VAL A 119 -6.43 0.41 -12.39
CA VAL A 119 -6.54 -0.02 -10.99
C VAL A 119 -7.68 0.74 -10.34
N LEU A 120 -8.66 0.04 -9.78
CA LEU A 120 -9.71 0.63 -8.95
C LEU A 120 -9.37 0.44 -7.49
N GLU A 121 -9.29 1.52 -6.75
CA GLU A 121 -9.03 1.57 -5.33
C GLU A 121 -10.27 2.06 -4.59
N GLU A 122 -10.81 1.24 -3.69
CA GLU A 122 -12.03 1.58 -2.96
C GLU A 122 -12.22 0.73 -1.70
N GLN A 123 -13.16 1.11 -0.86
CA GLN A 123 -13.72 0.27 0.18
C GLN A 123 -14.68 -0.76 -0.43
N ARG A 124 -14.86 -1.91 0.24
CA ARG A 124 -15.65 -3.03 -0.28
C ARG A 124 -17.06 -2.63 -0.73
N LYS A 125 -17.85 -2.04 0.17
CA LYS A 125 -19.26 -1.72 -0.13
C LYS A 125 -19.47 -0.78 -1.32
N PRO A 126 -18.77 0.36 -1.45
CA PRO A 126 -18.90 1.22 -2.63
C PRO A 126 -18.40 0.54 -3.92
N LEU A 127 -17.34 -0.26 -3.84
CA LEU A 127 -16.84 -1.00 -5.00
C LEU A 127 -17.82 -2.05 -5.47
N ASP A 128 -18.40 -2.84 -4.57
CA ASP A 128 -19.37 -3.86 -4.90
C ASP A 128 -20.63 -3.25 -5.56
N ARG A 129 -21.09 -2.08 -5.08
CA ARG A 129 -22.18 -1.33 -5.72
C ARG A 129 -21.84 -0.92 -7.16
N LEU A 130 -20.66 -0.32 -7.36
CA LEU A 130 -20.18 0.10 -8.68
C LEU A 130 -20.16 -1.07 -9.65
N LEU A 131 -19.55 -2.18 -9.25
CA LEU A 131 -19.32 -3.34 -10.09
C LEU A 131 -20.58 -4.18 -10.33
N SER A 132 -21.50 -4.24 -9.36
CA SER A 132 -22.77 -4.95 -9.53
C SER A 132 -23.68 -4.29 -10.57
N SER A 133 -23.64 -2.96 -10.64
CA SER A 133 -24.40 -2.17 -11.62
C SER A 133 -23.79 -2.20 -13.02
N ASN A 134 -22.52 -2.60 -13.16
CA ASN A 134 -21.76 -2.49 -14.39
C ASN A 134 -21.03 -3.81 -14.71
N LYS A 135 -21.78 -4.84 -15.10
CA LYS A 135 -21.26 -6.21 -15.30
C LYS A 135 -20.15 -6.32 -16.33
N GLU A 136 -20.25 -5.61 -17.46
CA GLU A 136 -19.20 -5.62 -18.49
C GLU A 136 -17.92 -4.98 -18.00
N PHE A 137 -18.02 -3.84 -17.32
CA PHE A 137 -16.90 -3.17 -16.69
C PHE A 137 -16.23 -4.07 -15.64
N ARG A 138 -17.02 -4.73 -14.79
CA ARG A 138 -16.53 -5.68 -13.77
C ARG A 138 -15.66 -6.78 -14.36
N ARG A 139 -16.04 -7.36 -15.52
CA ARG A 139 -15.32 -8.48 -16.16
C ARG A 139 -13.91 -8.13 -16.59
N LYS A 140 -13.59 -6.84 -16.74
CA LYS A 140 -12.27 -6.36 -17.13
C LYS A 140 -11.24 -6.41 -16.00
N PHE A 141 -11.70 -6.57 -14.75
CA PHE A 141 -10.88 -6.64 -13.56
C PHE A 141 -10.74 -8.11 -13.15
N THR A 142 -9.58 -8.67 -13.44
CA THR A 142 -9.30 -10.11 -13.29
C THR A 142 -8.50 -10.42 -12.03
N SER A 143 -7.90 -9.43 -11.41
CA SER A 143 -7.11 -9.57 -10.18
C SER A 143 -7.64 -8.69 -9.07
N ARG A 144 -7.46 -9.13 -7.82
CA ARG A 144 -7.94 -8.44 -6.63
C ARG A 144 -6.93 -8.54 -5.51
N LEU A 145 -6.71 -7.43 -4.82
CA LEU A 145 -5.95 -7.32 -3.57
C LEU A 145 -6.84 -6.77 -2.47
N GLU A 146 -6.75 -7.34 -1.29
CA GLU A 146 -7.38 -6.81 -0.08
C GLU A 146 -6.31 -6.41 0.91
N VAL A 147 -6.29 -5.12 1.25
CA VAL A 147 -5.36 -4.59 2.25
C VAL A 147 -5.85 -5.06 3.63
N PRO A 148 -5.07 -5.86 4.35
CA PRO A 148 -5.45 -6.34 5.66
C PRO A 148 -5.51 -5.19 6.66
N ILE A 149 -6.35 -5.37 7.68
CA ILE A 149 -6.40 -4.51 8.85
C ILE A 149 -5.57 -5.20 9.92
N PHE A 150 -4.61 -4.47 10.47
CA PHE A 150 -3.82 -4.93 11.60
C PHE A 150 -4.42 -4.44 12.90
N ILE A 151 -4.50 -5.30 13.89
CA ILE A 151 -4.76 -4.91 15.27
C ILE A 151 -3.46 -4.38 15.91
N ASN A 152 -3.58 -3.61 16.98
CA ASN A 152 -2.42 -3.00 17.64
C ASN A 152 -1.35 -4.03 18.04
N ASP A 153 -1.74 -5.21 18.50
CA ASP A 153 -0.81 -6.28 18.88
C ASP A 153 0.04 -6.79 17.69
N GLU A 154 -0.57 -6.91 16.50
CA GLU A 154 0.14 -7.28 15.28
C GLU A 154 1.13 -6.20 14.84
N LEU A 155 0.73 -4.93 14.97
CA LEU A 155 1.58 -3.78 14.66
C LEU A 155 2.76 -3.67 15.64
N VAL A 156 2.53 -3.90 16.92
CA VAL A 156 3.60 -3.95 17.94
C VAL A 156 4.55 -5.12 17.67
N THR A 157 4.02 -6.29 17.33
CA THR A 157 4.83 -7.47 16.95
C THR A 157 5.69 -7.18 15.73
N PHE A 158 5.15 -6.45 14.76
CA PHE A 158 5.93 -5.97 13.61
C PHE A 158 7.07 -5.05 14.07
N GLY A 159 6.79 -4.07 14.93
CA GLY A 159 7.81 -3.16 15.48
C GLY A 159 8.93 -3.90 16.22
N GLN A 160 8.60 -4.90 17.04
CA GLN A 160 9.59 -5.73 17.73
C GLN A 160 10.45 -6.52 16.75
N THR A 161 9.83 -7.10 15.71
CA THR A 161 10.56 -7.84 14.66
C THR A 161 11.49 -6.90 13.89
N TYR A 162 11.00 -5.73 13.51
CA TYR A 162 11.79 -4.72 12.82
C TYR A 162 12.99 -4.27 13.65
N ALA A 163 12.80 -4.00 14.94
CA ALA A 163 13.90 -3.69 15.86
C ALA A 163 14.95 -4.80 15.87
N LYS A 164 14.53 -6.05 16.01
CA LYS A 164 15.43 -7.20 16.04
C LYS A 164 16.23 -7.36 14.76
N GLU A 165 15.59 -7.20 13.60
CA GLU A 165 16.26 -7.29 12.28
C GLU A 165 17.30 -6.17 12.08
N ASN A 166 17.12 -5.03 12.75
CA ASN A 166 18.05 -3.89 12.72
C ASN A 166 19.07 -3.88 13.88
N GLY A 167 19.16 -4.95 14.68
CA GLY A 167 20.14 -5.08 15.77
C GLY A 167 19.74 -4.39 17.07
N PHE A 168 18.44 -4.11 17.24
CA PHE A 168 17.87 -3.49 18.44
C PHE A 168 16.93 -4.46 19.18
N LYS A 169 16.61 -4.14 20.42
CA LYS A 169 15.58 -4.80 21.23
C LYS A 169 14.73 -3.71 21.90
N ILE A 170 13.44 -3.88 21.94
CA ILE A 170 12.54 -3.02 22.71
C ILE A 170 12.36 -3.62 24.10
N ASP A 171 12.55 -2.84 25.16
CA ASP A 171 12.26 -3.29 26.52
C ASP A 171 10.73 -3.27 26.80
N GLU A 172 10.31 -3.81 27.95
CA GLU A 172 8.89 -3.92 28.28
C GLU A 172 8.17 -2.57 28.31
N VAL A 173 8.83 -1.54 28.83
CA VAL A 173 8.25 -0.18 28.90
C VAL A 173 8.22 0.47 27.53
N GLY A 174 9.23 0.22 26.69
CA GLY A 174 9.27 0.64 25.29
C GLY A 174 8.16 -0.02 24.46
N ILE A 175 7.85 -1.31 24.72
CA ILE A 175 6.71 -1.99 24.08
C ILE A 175 5.40 -1.30 24.43
N LEU A 176 5.18 -0.94 25.69
CA LEU A 176 3.98 -0.20 26.12
C LEU A 176 3.91 1.19 25.47
N ALA A 177 5.04 1.88 25.36
CA ALA A 177 5.10 3.18 24.70
C ALA A 177 4.79 3.07 23.19
N LEU A 178 5.35 2.08 22.51
CA LEU A 178 5.04 1.79 21.11
C LEU A 178 3.54 1.49 20.92
N TYR A 179 2.97 0.63 21.80
CA TYR A 179 1.55 0.32 21.77
C TYR A 179 0.69 1.58 21.94
N SER A 180 1.00 2.41 22.93
CA SER A 180 0.30 3.66 23.19
C SER A 180 0.37 4.62 22.00
N ARG A 181 1.54 4.73 21.37
CA ARG A 181 1.73 5.59 20.18
C ARG A 181 0.90 5.09 19.00
N ILE A 182 0.86 3.78 18.76
CA ILE A 182 0.02 3.16 17.73
C ILE A 182 -1.46 3.42 18.05
N ASP A 183 -1.89 3.20 19.27
CA ASP A 183 -3.28 3.38 19.70
C ASP A 183 -3.76 4.82 19.54
N MET A 184 -2.93 5.80 19.86
CA MET A 184 -3.24 7.22 19.65
C MET A 184 -3.39 7.60 18.16
N LEU A 185 -2.73 6.91 17.25
CA LEU A 185 -2.84 7.14 15.82
C LEU A 185 -4.04 6.42 15.20
N GLN A 186 -4.55 5.34 15.81
CA GLN A 186 -5.76 4.65 15.35
C GLN A 186 -6.98 5.55 15.52
N ARG A 187 -7.73 5.76 14.42
CA ARG A 187 -8.96 6.54 14.39
C ARG A 187 -9.98 5.87 13.48
N GLU A 188 -11.24 6.26 13.58
CA GLU A 188 -12.30 5.73 12.70
C GLU A 188 -12.00 5.91 11.21
N ASP A 189 -11.34 7.01 10.85
CA ASP A 189 -11.01 7.37 9.49
C ASP A 189 -9.54 7.12 9.12
N HIS A 190 -8.71 6.65 10.06
CA HIS A 190 -7.31 6.34 9.88
C HIS A 190 -6.94 5.01 10.54
N VAL A 191 -6.51 4.05 9.73
CA VAL A 191 -6.00 2.76 10.18
C VAL A 191 -4.48 2.80 10.11
N VAL A 192 -3.80 2.61 11.23
CA VAL A 192 -2.33 2.59 11.27
C VAL A 192 -1.81 1.45 10.41
N THR A 193 -0.85 1.76 9.57
CA THR A 193 -0.23 0.84 8.63
C THR A 193 1.12 0.35 9.14
N VAL A 194 1.59 -0.76 8.59
CA VAL A 194 2.95 -1.27 8.81
C VAL A 194 4.01 -0.22 8.42
N ALA A 195 3.74 0.58 7.38
CA ALA A 195 4.66 1.65 6.96
C ALA A 195 4.80 2.73 8.04
N GLU A 196 3.70 3.14 8.66
CA GLU A 196 3.73 4.12 9.77
C GLU A 196 4.44 3.56 11.00
N VAL A 197 4.22 2.28 11.33
CA VAL A 197 4.98 1.65 12.43
C VAL A 197 6.47 1.61 12.12
N LYS A 198 6.82 1.35 10.85
CA LYS A 198 8.23 1.42 10.42
C LYS A 198 8.81 2.82 10.63
N GLU A 199 8.08 3.88 10.27
CA GLU A 199 8.50 5.27 10.50
C GLU A 199 8.71 5.55 11.99
N ILE A 200 7.77 5.12 12.85
CA ILE A 200 7.91 5.22 14.31
C ILE A 200 9.18 4.52 14.80
N MET A 201 9.46 3.33 14.27
CA MET A 201 10.65 2.57 14.64
C MET A 201 11.94 3.23 14.16
N ASP A 202 11.95 3.76 12.93
CA ASP A 202 13.09 4.48 12.39
C ASP A 202 13.41 5.74 13.22
N GLU A 203 12.39 6.50 13.64
CA GLU A 203 12.54 7.64 14.54
C GLU A 203 13.14 7.24 15.90
N ALA A 204 12.63 6.16 16.51
CA ALA A 204 13.13 5.66 17.78
C ALA A 204 14.59 5.20 17.69
N ILE A 205 14.94 4.49 16.61
CA ILE A 205 16.32 4.05 16.34
C ILE A 205 17.24 5.26 16.13
N GLU A 206 16.82 6.24 15.36
CA GLU A 206 17.60 7.47 15.15
C GLU A 206 17.81 8.25 16.44
N HIS A 207 16.77 8.35 17.30
CA HIS A 207 16.86 9.00 18.59
C HIS A 207 17.92 8.34 19.49
N VAL A 208 17.90 7.01 19.60
CA VAL A 208 18.88 6.28 20.42
C VAL A 208 20.30 6.38 19.86
N GLN A 209 20.44 6.37 18.53
CA GLN A 209 21.74 6.54 17.88
C GLN A 209 22.34 7.92 18.12
N LYS A 210 21.55 8.99 17.96
CA LYS A 210 21.98 10.38 18.26
C LYS A 210 22.35 10.55 19.74
N THR A 211 21.63 9.91 20.64
CA THR A 211 21.90 9.94 22.07
C THR A 211 23.19 9.19 22.41
N ASN A 212 23.46 8.06 21.73
CA ASN A 212 24.67 7.27 21.93
C ASN A 212 25.93 7.96 21.36
N VAL A 213 25.85 8.64 20.23
CA VAL A 213 26.95 9.46 19.68
C VAL A 213 27.34 10.55 20.67
N LYS A 214 26.38 11.19 21.36
CA LYS A 214 26.66 12.15 22.44
C LYS A 214 27.25 11.49 23.68
N LYS A 215 27.03 10.20 23.93
CA LYS A 215 27.54 9.42 25.07
C LYS A 215 28.89 8.74 24.80
N ILE A 216 29.30 8.55 23.54
CA ILE A 216 30.63 8.02 23.17
C ILE A 216 31.74 8.96 23.65
N VAL A 217 31.45 10.26 23.88
CA VAL A 217 32.36 11.21 24.55
C VAL A 217 32.48 10.99 26.07
N LYS A 218 31.59 10.18 26.68
CA LYS A 218 31.67 9.77 28.10
C LYS A 218 31.58 8.24 28.17
N ARG A 219 32.75 7.56 28.08
CA ARG A 219 32.89 6.14 28.40
C ARG A 219 32.28 5.85 29.77
N VAL A 220 31.19 5.10 29.82
CA VAL A 220 30.82 4.30 30.96
C VAL A 220 29.92 3.12 30.52
N LEU A 221 30.50 1.93 30.55
CA LEU A 221 29.97 0.66 31.03
C LEU A 221 28.44 0.40 30.94
N GLY A 222 28.05 -0.47 30.00
CA GLY A 222 27.23 -1.62 30.34
C GLY A 222 25.73 -1.45 30.57
N LYS A 223 25.13 -0.26 30.54
CA LYS A 223 23.69 -0.08 30.71
C LYS A 223 23.05 0.42 29.42
N GLY A 224 22.41 -0.46 28.68
CA GLY A 224 21.69 -0.11 27.44
C GLY A 224 21.81 -1.16 26.34
N ARG A 225 22.39 -2.32 26.68
CA ARG A 225 22.46 -3.49 25.77
C ARG A 225 21.95 -4.73 26.48
N ASP A 226 21.39 -5.64 25.72
CA ASP A 226 21.00 -6.98 26.21
C ASP A 226 22.18 -7.95 26.17
N ASP A 227 21.96 -9.20 26.65
CA ASP A 227 22.96 -10.26 26.66
C ASP A 227 23.47 -10.65 25.26
N ALA A 228 22.77 -10.26 24.20
CA ALA A 228 23.17 -10.44 22.81
C ALA A 228 23.81 -9.19 22.20
N ASP A 229 24.27 -8.23 23.02
CA ASP A 229 24.91 -6.96 22.66
C ASP A 229 24.03 -6.00 21.80
N ARG A 230 22.69 -6.22 21.80
CA ARG A 230 21.74 -5.37 21.09
C ARG A 230 21.46 -4.09 21.89
N VAL A 231 21.34 -2.96 21.19
CA VAL A 231 20.94 -1.70 21.78
C VAL A 231 19.45 -1.74 22.15
N ILE A 232 19.14 -1.28 23.37
CA ILE A 232 17.77 -1.30 23.91
C ILE A 232 17.07 0.01 23.56
N LEU A 233 15.89 -0.10 22.93
CA LEU A 233 14.92 0.98 22.75
C LEU A 233 13.96 0.98 23.97
N SER A 234 13.83 2.11 24.63
CA SER A 234 13.01 2.29 25.84
C SER A 234 11.93 3.35 25.61
N GLU A 235 11.06 3.55 26.59
CA GLU A 235 9.95 4.52 26.52
C GLU A 235 10.32 5.88 25.94
N LYS A 236 11.44 6.47 26.38
CA LYS A 236 11.92 7.79 25.95
C LYS A 236 12.23 7.88 24.45
N ASP A 237 12.47 6.74 23.78
CA ASP A 237 12.79 6.68 22.36
C ASP A 237 11.52 6.68 21.49
N PHE A 238 10.34 6.48 22.11
CA PHE A 238 9.02 6.51 21.47
C PHE A 238 8.21 7.78 21.80
N ASN A 239 8.59 8.52 22.83
CA ASN A 239 7.93 9.75 23.27
C ASN A 239 8.60 11.00 22.67
N ILE A 240 8.74 11.02 21.35
CA ILE A 240 9.38 12.10 20.58
C ILE A 240 8.33 13.04 20.01
#